data_9921f84a1e4a04d3ecc49ed758fdabd9
#
_entry.id   9921f84a1e4a04d3ecc49ed758fdabd9
#
_cell.length_a   1.000
_cell.length_b   1.000
_cell.length_c   1.000
_cell.angle_alpha   90.00
_cell.angle_beta   90.00
_cell.angle_gamma   90.00
#
_symmetry.space_group_name_H-M   'P 1'
#
loop_
_entity.id
_entity.type
_entity.pdbx_description
1 polymer ?
#
loop_
_entity_poly.entity_id
_entity_poly.type
_entity_poly.pdbx_seq_one_letter_code
_entity_poly.pdbx_strand_id
1 'polypeptide(L)'
;MKRQTTLLQAVIVLGGFLALAFLCNQSGIEIHLALFAAWFLAMAVGKRNGFSYQEMEHAVTKGIYDGMSAILILLAVGALVGTWISGGIVPSLIYYGLKVIHPSIFLLATLILCSITSIATGTSWGTVGTSGIAMMGIGSALGIPAPITAGAVLSGAYFGDKLSPLSDSCVLSAAMADIDVIDHVRGILPVSLSAFGITGIAFTVLGFRLGGGSADMTQVNSVMAALQENFHISLFAFVPMLVVIILLILKMPSLPVISFGAGLGIVWGIIFQGLTPVKAISTAWVQLEMNTGIEFIDSLLSRGGMNSMLWSVAIIILGLGFGGLLDRIGIIKAIAGKVYQ
;
A
#
# COMPACT_ATOMS: atom_id res chain seq x y z
N MET A 1 -28.49 -13.95 -29.53
CA MET A 1 -27.03 -13.98 -29.81
C MET A 1 -26.37 -12.77 -29.17
N LYS A 2 -25.30 -12.98 -28.40
CA LYS A 2 -24.51 -11.88 -27.84
C LYS A 2 -23.69 -11.23 -28.93
N ARG A 3 -23.72 -9.89 -29.01
CA ARG A 3 -22.91 -9.13 -29.96
C ARG A 3 -21.52 -8.88 -29.36
N GLN A 4 -20.49 -8.94 -30.19
CA GLN A 4 -19.14 -8.54 -29.74
C GLN A 4 -19.12 -7.03 -29.48
N THR A 5 -18.44 -6.64 -28.42
CA THR A 5 -18.26 -5.22 -28.09
C THR A 5 -17.36 -4.56 -29.12
N THR A 6 -17.82 -3.45 -29.68
CA THR A 6 -17.04 -2.68 -30.64
C THR A 6 -16.04 -1.76 -29.96
N LEU A 7 -14.99 -1.36 -30.68
CA LEU A 7 -14.00 -0.38 -30.15
C LEU A 7 -14.67 0.93 -29.71
N LEU A 8 -15.66 1.41 -30.50
CA LEU A 8 -16.39 2.62 -30.15
C LEU A 8 -17.11 2.50 -28.81
N GLN A 9 -17.74 1.35 -28.54
CA GLN A 9 -18.39 1.06 -27.26
C GLN A 9 -17.37 1.03 -26.11
N ALA A 10 -16.19 0.44 -26.35
CA ALA A 10 -15.12 0.42 -25.37
C ALA A 10 -14.60 1.84 -25.04
N VAL A 11 -14.40 2.67 -26.07
CA VAL A 11 -14.00 4.06 -25.90
C VAL A 11 -15.07 4.88 -25.17
N ILE A 12 -16.36 4.65 -25.45
CA ILE A 12 -17.47 5.33 -24.75
C ILE A 12 -17.45 4.97 -23.25
N VAL A 13 -17.26 3.70 -22.90
CA VAL A 13 -17.25 3.30 -21.48
C VAL A 13 -16.02 3.84 -20.75
N LEU A 14 -14.82 3.64 -21.30
CA LEU A 14 -13.59 4.12 -20.64
C LEU A 14 -13.45 5.63 -20.70
N GLY A 15 -13.75 6.25 -21.84
CA GLY A 15 -13.76 7.70 -21.99
C GLY A 15 -14.82 8.38 -21.09
N GLY A 16 -15.99 7.75 -20.98
CA GLY A 16 -17.05 8.17 -20.08
C GLY A 16 -16.61 8.08 -18.61
N PHE A 17 -15.95 6.99 -18.21
CA PHE A 17 -15.36 6.88 -16.86
C PHE A 17 -14.32 7.97 -16.60
N LEU A 18 -13.38 8.19 -17.54
CA LEU A 18 -12.35 9.21 -17.38
C LEU A 18 -12.95 10.63 -17.31
N ALA A 19 -13.97 10.92 -18.13
CA ALA A 19 -14.68 12.19 -18.09
C ALA A 19 -15.41 12.37 -16.74
N LEU A 20 -16.10 11.35 -16.25
CA LEU A 20 -16.74 11.38 -14.92
C LEU A 20 -15.72 11.57 -13.80
N ALA A 21 -14.59 10.85 -13.83
CA ALA A 21 -13.53 10.98 -12.84
C ALA A 21 -12.93 12.40 -12.85
N PHE A 22 -12.72 12.98 -14.04
CA PHE A 22 -12.23 14.36 -14.18
C PHE A 22 -13.25 15.36 -13.63
N LEU A 23 -14.52 15.23 -13.98
CA LEU A 23 -15.59 16.11 -13.47
C LEU A 23 -15.74 16.01 -11.96
N CYS A 24 -15.72 14.79 -11.40
CA CYS A 24 -15.75 14.58 -9.95
C CYS A 24 -14.56 15.28 -9.27
N ASN A 25 -13.35 15.10 -9.79
CA ASN A 25 -12.15 15.76 -9.24
C ASN A 25 -12.24 17.28 -9.27
N GLN A 26 -12.72 17.87 -10.38
CA GLN A 26 -12.90 19.33 -10.50
C GLN A 26 -13.99 19.88 -9.57
N SER A 27 -14.99 19.06 -9.27
CA SER A 27 -16.13 19.46 -8.42
C SER A 27 -15.92 19.11 -6.94
N GLY A 28 -14.77 18.58 -6.54
CA GLY A 28 -14.52 18.12 -5.19
C GLY A 28 -15.38 16.90 -4.78
N ILE A 29 -15.91 16.16 -5.77
CA ILE A 29 -16.71 14.96 -5.55
C ILE A 29 -15.76 13.75 -5.53
N GLU A 30 -16.00 12.82 -4.62
CA GLU A 30 -15.21 11.61 -4.46
C GLU A 30 -15.23 10.73 -5.72
N ILE A 31 -14.06 10.24 -6.14
CA ILE A 31 -13.90 9.38 -7.32
C ILE A 31 -14.72 8.07 -7.25
N HIS A 32 -15.10 7.65 -6.05
CA HIS A 32 -15.99 6.50 -5.83
C HIS A 32 -17.28 6.60 -6.62
N LEU A 33 -17.86 7.80 -6.69
CA LEU A 33 -19.10 8.04 -7.43
C LEU A 33 -18.87 7.94 -8.94
N ALA A 34 -17.70 8.35 -9.44
CA ALA A 34 -17.36 8.17 -10.85
C ALA A 34 -17.23 6.69 -11.21
N LEU A 35 -16.57 5.88 -10.37
CA LEU A 35 -16.46 4.42 -10.55
C LEU A 35 -17.83 3.74 -10.49
N PHE A 36 -18.67 4.12 -9.52
CA PHE A 36 -20.01 3.56 -9.39
C PHE A 36 -20.89 3.92 -10.59
N ALA A 37 -20.86 5.17 -11.06
CA ALA A 37 -21.58 5.59 -12.26
C ALA A 37 -21.06 4.86 -13.53
N ALA A 38 -19.76 4.59 -13.60
CA ALA A 38 -19.17 3.85 -14.71
C ALA A 38 -19.69 2.41 -14.81
N TRP A 39 -20.11 1.77 -13.70
CA TRP A 39 -20.79 0.46 -13.74
C TRP A 39 -22.07 0.52 -14.56
N PHE A 40 -22.89 1.54 -14.34
CA PHE A 40 -24.15 1.70 -15.08
C PHE A 40 -23.92 1.99 -16.56
N LEU A 41 -22.88 2.77 -16.87
CA LEU A 41 -22.48 3.02 -18.25
C LEU A 41 -22.05 1.71 -18.97
N ALA A 42 -21.23 0.91 -18.29
CA ALA A 42 -20.80 -0.39 -18.80
C ALA A 42 -21.98 -1.38 -18.90
N MET A 43 -22.89 -1.42 -17.91
CA MET A 43 -24.09 -2.24 -17.93
C MET A 43 -25.05 -1.85 -19.08
N ALA A 44 -25.18 -0.56 -19.38
CA ALA A 44 -26.00 -0.10 -20.51
C ALA A 44 -25.45 -0.64 -21.85
N VAL A 45 -24.13 -0.60 -22.03
CA VAL A 45 -23.46 -1.20 -23.21
C VAL A 45 -23.63 -2.72 -23.21
N GLY A 46 -23.43 -3.38 -22.08
CA GLY A 46 -23.63 -4.83 -21.93
C GLY A 46 -25.05 -5.26 -22.30
N LYS A 47 -26.06 -4.55 -21.80
CA LYS A 47 -27.48 -4.81 -22.14
C LYS A 47 -27.74 -4.66 -23.66
N ARG A 48 -27.19 -3.63 -24.29
CA ARG A 48 -27.29 -3.43 -25.74
C ARG A 48 -26.63 -4.57 -26.53
N ASN A 49 -25.59 -5.18 -25.96
CA ASN A 49 -24.89 -6.32 -26.57
C ASN A 49 -25.54 -7.69 -26.25
N GLY A 50 -26.66 -7.68 -25.49
CA GLY A 50 -27.45 -8.90 -25.21
C GLY A 50 -27.04 -9.65 -23.95
N PHE A 51 -26.30 -9.01 -23.02
CA PHE A 51 -26.02 -9.56 -21.68
C PHE A 51 -27.22 -9.32 -20.76
N SER A 52 -27.56 -10.32 -19.94
CA SER A 52 -28.57 -10.18 -18.90
C SER A 52 -28.00 -9.41 -17.70
N TYR A 53 -28.90 -8.84 -16.88
CA TYR A 53 -28.50 -8.19 -15.63
C TYR A 53 -27.75 -9.15 -14.70
N GLN A 54 -28.27 -10.37 -14.54
CA GLN A 54 -27.67 -11.41 -13.69
C GLN A 54 -26.24 -11.77 -14.12
N GLU A 55 -25.97 -11.85 -15.44
CA GLU A 55 -24.62 -12.12 -15.92
C GLU A 55 -23.66 -10.98 -15.62
N MET A 56 -24.12 -9.74 -15.70
CA MET A 56 -23.32 -8.55 -15.40
C MET A 56 -23.09 -8.40 -13.90
N GLU A 57 -24.11 -8.62 -13.09
CA GLU A 57 -24.02 -8.65 -11.63
C GLU A 57 -23.04 -9.72 -11.12
N HIS A 58 -23.14 -10.94 -11.69
CA HIS A 58 -22.19 -12.01 -11.37
C HIS A 58 -20.76 -11.67 -11.77
N ALA A 59 -20.54 -10.95 -12.85
CA ALA A 59 -19.22 -10.50 -13.26
C ALA A 59 -18.63 -9.47 -12.29
N VAL A 60 -19.46 -8.54 -11.82
CA VAL A 60 -19.08 -7.56 -10.76
C VAL A 60 -18.68 -8.29 -9.48
N THR A 61 -19.56 -9.17 -8.99
CA THR A 61 -19.32 -9.91 -7.73
C THR A 61 -18.10 -10.81 -7.82
N LYS A 62 -17.88 -11.47 -8.97
CA LYS A 62 -16.70 -12.27 -9.23
C LYS A 62 -15.43 -11.43 -9.22
N GLY A 63 -15.42 -10.28 -9.91
CA GLY A 63 -14.27 -9.37 -9.90
C GLY A 63 -13.90 -8.90 -8.50
N ILE A 64 -14.89 -8.59 -7.66
CA ILE A 64 -14.69 -8.24 -6.26
C ILE A 64 -14.13 -9.43 -5.48
N TYR A 65 -14.67 -10.62 -5.66
CA TYR A 65 -14.23 -11.84 -4.99
C TYR A 65 -12.76 -12.17 -5.30
N ASP A 66 -12.35 -12.03 -6.56
CA ASP A 66 -10.97 -12.30 -7.00
C ASP A 66 -9.94 -11.38 -6.30
N GLY A 67 -10.36 -10.17 -5.86
CA GLY A 67 -9.53 -9.24 -5.10
C GLY A 67 -9.76 -9.22 -3.58
N MET A 68 -10.62 -10.10 -3.05
CA MET A 68 -11.00 -10.08 -1.63
C MET A 68 -9.79 -10.23 -0.69
N SER A 69 -8.79 -11.02 -1.07
CA SER A 69 -7.57 -11.20 -0.28
C SER A 69 -6.84 -9.88 -0.04
N ALA A 70 -6.72 -9.04 -1.08
CA ALA A 70 -6.08 -7.73 -0.95
C ALA A 70 -6.86 -6.79 -0.01
N ILE A 71 -8.20 -6.83 -0.07
CA ILE A 71 -9.07 -6.05 0.82
C ILE A 71 -8.87 -6.44 2.28
N LEU A 72 -8.84 -7.75 2.57
CA LEU A 72 -8.64 -8.26 3.93
C LEU A 72 -7.24 -7.89 4.47
N ILE A 73 -6.21 -7.98 3.63
CA ILE A 73 -4.85 -7.57 4.01
C ILE A 73 -4.81 -6.07 4.31
N LEU A 74 -5.47 -5.23 3.50
CA LEU A 74 -5.52 -3.79 3.71
C LEU A 74 -6.17 -3.43 5.06
N LEU A 75 -7.27 -4.09 5.41
CA LEU A 75 -7.91 -3.92 6.72
C LEU A 75 -6.98 -4.36 7.87
N ALA A 76 -6.30 -5.50 7.72
CA ALA A 76 -5.34 -5.98 8.71
C ALA A 76 -4.15 -5.02 8.87
N VAL A 77 -3.66 -4.42 7.77
CA VAL A 77 -2.63 -3.37 7.79
C VAL A 77 -3.13 -2.14 8.54
N GLY A 78 -4.38 -1.72 8.32
CA GLY A 78 -4.99 -0.63 9.10
C GLY A 78 -4.95 -0.89 10.60
N ALA A 79 -5.35 -2.09 11.03
CA ALA A 79 -5.27 -2.52 12.42
C ALA A 79 -3.82 -2.54 12.94
N LEU A 80 -2.89 -3.07 12.16
CA LEU A 80 -1.46 -3.10 12.49
C LEU A 80 -0.95 -1.68 12.74
N VAL A 81 -1.19 -0.75 11.83
CA VAL A 81 -0.73 0.65 11.95
C VAL A 81 -1.27 1.29 13.22
N GLY A 82 -2.58 1.19 13.46
CA GLY A 82 -3.21 1.78 14.65
C GLY A 82 -2.63 1.22 15.96
N THR A 83 -2.50 -0.10 16.06
CA THR A 83 -1.96 -0.76 17.26
C THR A 83 -0.45 -0.56 17.42
N TRP A 84 0.32 -0.44 16.33
CA TRP A 84 1.76 -0.17 16.40
C TRP A 84 2.06 1.29 16.75
N ILE A 85 1.23 2.24 16.33
CA ILE A 85 1.34 3.61 16.79
C ILE A 85 1.03 3.68 18.29
N SER A 86 -0.12 3.18 18.70
CA SER A 86 -0.55 3.21 20.10
C SER A 86 0.35 2.37 21.03
N GLY A 87 0.96 1.30 20.51
CA GLY A 87 1.93 0.45 21.21
C GLY A 87 3.33 1.04 21.31
N GLY A 88 3.58 2.24 20.74
CA GLY A 88 4.90 2.88 20.77
C GLY A 88 5.92 2.26 19.82
N ILE A 89 5.50 1.30 18.98
CA ILE A 89 6.38 0.61 18.02
C ILE A 89 6.79 1.59 16.92
N VAL A 90 5.82 2.19 16.22
CA VAL A 90 6.08 3.19 15.16
C VAL A 90 6.81 4.42 15.72
N PRO A 91 6.40 5.03 16.85
CA PRO A 91 7.14 6.10 17.48
C PRO A 91 8.61 5.75 17.76
N SER A 92 8.90 4.56 18.30
CA SER A 92 10.27 4.12 18.55
C SER A 92 11.07 3.92 17.26
N LEU A 93 10.46 3.35 16.22
CA LEU A 93 11.10 3.19 14.91
C LEU A 93 11.48 4.55 14.29
N ILE A 94 10.60 5.53 14.38
CA ILE A 94 10.85 6.90 13.91
C ILE A 94 11.99 7.53 14.72
N TYR A 95 11.94 7.47 16.04
CA TYR A 95 12.94 8.05 16.92
C TYR A 95 14.35 7.51 16.65
N TYR A 96 14.52 6.19 16.62
CA TYR A 96 15.82 5.58 16.33
C TYR A 96 16.25 5.76 14.88
N GLY A 97 15.31 5.76 13.94
CA GLY A 97 15.58 6.05 12.52
C GLY A 97 16.15 7.45 12.32
N LEU A 98 15.58 8.46 13.00
CA LEU A 98 16.06 9.84 12.96
C LEU A 98 17.48 10.00 13.55
N LYS A 99 17.87 9.14 14.48
CA LYS A 99 19.25 9.14 15.04
C LYS A 99 20.30 8.59 14.08
N VAL A 100 19.91 7.70 13.17
CA VAL A 100 20.86 6.91 12.35
C VAL A 100 20.88 7.38 10.91
N ILE A 101 19.73 7.78 10.36
CA ILE A 101 19.58 8.04 8.92
C ILE A 101 19.84 9.51 8.63
N HIS A 102 20.88 9.78 7.82
CA HIS A 102 21.16 11.13 7.33
C HIS A 102 20.13 11.53 6.25
N PRO A 103 19.55 12.74 6.29
CA PRO A 103 18.49 13.19 5.37
C PRO A 103 18.85 13.03 3.90
N SER A 104 20.08 13.35 3.50
CA SER A 104 20.51 13.31 2.08
C SER A 104 20.50 11.90 1.46
N ILE A 105 20.68 10.85 2.27
CA ILE A 105 20.69 9.46 1.79
C ILE A 105 19.42 8.71 2.14
N PHE A 106 18.46 9.36 2.82
CA PHE A 106 17.26 8.75 3.34
C PHE A 106 16.43 8.04 2.25
N LEU A 107 16.21 8.68 1.11
CA LEU A 107 15.41 8.11 0.01
C LEU A 107 16.05 6.85 -0.58
N LEU A 108 17.38 6.87 -0.76
CA LEU A 108 18.12 5.69 -1.21
C LEU A 108 18.08 4.58 -0.16
N ALA A 109 18.29 4.91 1.11
CA ALA A 109 18.20 3.96 2.21
C ALA A 109 16.79 3.34 2.31
N THR A 110 15.74 4.12 2.12
CA THR A 110 14.35 3.65 2.05
C THR A 110 14.14 2.66 0.92
N LEU A 111 14.59 2.99 -0.30
CA LEU A 111 14.51 2.12 -1.46
C LEU A 111 15.20 0.77 -1.19
N ILE A 112 16.43 0.79 -0.69
CA ILE A 112 17.23 -0.42 -0.41
C ILE A 112 16.59 -1.25 0.71
N LEU A 113 16.22 -0.63 1.83
CA LEU A 113 15.63 -1.34 2.97
C LEU A 113 14.32 -2.03 2.60
N CYS A 114 13.42 -1.31 1.92
CA CYS A 114 12.17 -1.90 1.46
C CYS A 114 12.39 -3.02 0.43
N SER A 115 13.42 -2.89 -0.43
CA SER A 115 13.78 -3.96 -1.38
C SER A 115 14.26 -5.23 -0.67
N ILE A 116 15.19 -5.09 0.28
CA ILE A 116 15.71 -6.22 1.05
C ILE A 116 14.58 -6.90 1.84
N THR A 117 13.75 -6.10 2.52
CA THR A 117 12.60 -6.64 3.27
C THR A 117 11.66 -7.40 2.35
N SER A 118 11.34 -6.84 1.18
CA SER A 118 10.40 -7.44 0.23
C SER A 118 10.95 -8.71 -0.42
N ILE A 119 12.25 -8.76 -0.79
CA ILE A 119 12.90 -9.97 -1.27
C ILE A 119 12.83 -11.08 -0.20
N ALA A 120 13.14 -10.73 1.04
CA ALA A 120 13.19 -11.68 2.16
C ALA A 120 11.79 -12.22 2.53
N THR A 121 10.77 -11.37 2.53
CA THR A 121 9.40 -11.72 2.92
C THR A 121 8.55 -12.28 1.77
N GLY A 122 8.92 -11.99 0.52
CA GLY A 122 8.14 -12.36 -0.66
C GLY A 122 6.81 -11.63 -0.79
N THR A 123 6.68 -10.45 -0.18
CA THR A 123 5.43 -9.68 -0.25
C THR A 123 5.65 -8.17 -0.25
N SER A 124 5.08 -7.48 -1.25
CA SER A 124 5.06 -6.02 -1.28
C SER A 124 4.14 -5.45 -0.18
N TRP A 125 2.98 -6.06 0.05
CA TRP A 125 2.03 -5.62 1.08
C TRP A 125 2.60 -5.71 2.50
N GLY A 126 3.26 -6.84 2.82
CA GLY A 126 3.93 -7.02 4.12
C GLY A 126 5.05 -5.99 4.32
N THR A 127 5.82 -5.70 3.27
CA THR A 127 6.87 -4.68 3.31
C THR A 127 6.32 -3.27 3.52
N VAL A 128 5.29 -2.88 2.77
CA VAL A 128 4.64 -1.57 2.93
C VAL A 128 4.05 -1.44 4.33
N GLY A 129 3.38 -2.49 4.84
CA GLY A 129 2.77 -2.51 6.17
C GLY A 129 3.76 -2.55 7.34
N THR A 130 5.04 -2.81 7.10
CA THR A 130 6.08 -2.88 8.15
C THR A 130 7.14 -1.81 7.95
N SER A 131 8.18 -2.13 7.18
CA SER A 131 9.29 -1.20 6.89
C SER A 131 8.82 0.09 6.21
N GLY A 132 7.79 -0.01 5.34
CA GLY A 132 7.24 1.14 4.64
C GLY A 132 6.65 2.18 5.59
N ILE A 133 5.87 1.74 6.59
CA ILE A 133 5.27 2.65 7.60
C ILE A 133 6.37 3.39 8.38
N ALA A 134 7.39 2.67 8.82
CA ALA A 134 8.52 3.27 9.53
C ALA A 134 9.23 4.33 8.66
N MET A 135 9.51 4.00 7.39
CA MET A 135 10.15 4.95 6.47
C MET A 135 9.25 6.14 6.15
N MET A 136 7.93 5.97 6.02
CA MET A 136 7.00 7.09 5.86
C MET A 136 7.05 8.04 7.06
N GLY A 137 7.10 7.50 8.27
CA GLY A 137 7.24 8.29 9.50
C GLY A 137 8.56 9.06 9.57
N ILE A 138 9.68 8.39 9.29
CA ILE A 138 11.01 9.01 9.27
C ILE A 138 11.10 10.10 8.21
N GLY A 139 10.66 9.81 6.97
CA GLY A 139 10.68 10.76 5.86
C GLY A 139 9.86 12.01 6.15
N SER A 140 8.71 11.83 6.76
CA SER A 140 7.84 12.92 7.20
C SER A 140 8.52 13.78 8.27
N ALA A 141 9.17 13.16 9.28
CA ALA A 141 9.93 13.85 10.31
C ALA A 141 11.17 14.61 9.77
N LEU A 142 11.75 14.12 8.68
CA LEU A 142 12.84 14.79 7.96
C LEU A 142 12.35 15.92 7.03
N GLY A 143 11.06 16.22 6.99
CA GLY A 143 10.47 17.22 6.11
C GLY A 143 10.44 16.83 4.62
N ILE A 144 10.65 15.55 4.30
CA ILE A 144 10.60 15.06 2.93
C ILE A 144 9.14 14.86 2.50
N PRO A 145 8.73 15.39 1.34
CA PRO A 145 7.35 15.27 0.88
C PRO A 145 6.86 13.82 0.86
N ALA A 146 5.70 13.56 1.46
CA ALA A 146 5.14 12.21 1.59
C ALA A 146 5.02 11.45 0.25
N PRO A 147 4.63 12.07 -0.89
CA PRO A 147 4.59 11.37 -2.17
C PRO A 147 5.96 10.84 -2.64
N ILE A 148 7.05 11.56 -2.34
CA ILE A 148 8.41 11.16 -2.72
C ILE A 148 8.88 9.98 -1.85
N THR A 149 8.65 10.06 -0.54
CA THR A 149 8.92 8.95 0.38
C THR A 149 8.10 7.71 0.02
N ALA A 150 6.81 7.87 -0.25
CA ALA A 150 5.96 6.78 -0.71
C ALA A 150 6.46 6.16 -2.03
N GLY A 151 6.94 6.99 -2.95
CA GLY A 151 7.57 6.52 -4.19
C GLY A 151 8.78 5.63 -3.92
N ALA A 152 9.66 5.99 -2.99
CA ALA A 152 10.83 5.18 -2.60
C ALA A 152 10.42 3.86 -1.93
N VAL A 153 9.44 3.90 -1.01
CA VAL A 153 8.89 2.72 -0.35
C VAL A 153 8.28 1.74 -1.36
N LEU A 154 7.39 2.24 -2.21
CA LEU A 154 6.70 1.40 -3.20
C LEU A 154 7.68 0.84 -4.24
N SER A 155 8.63 1.65 -4.72
CA SER A 155 9.65 1.19 -5.67
C SER A 155 10.47 0.04 -5.08
N GLY A 156 10.88 0.16 -3.81
CA GLY A 156 11.60 -0.91 -3.11
C GLY A 156 10.74 -2.15 -2.89
N ALA A 157 9.52 -1.97 -2.40
CA ALA A 157 8.59 -3.06 -2.13
C ALA A 157 8.26 -3.87 -3.39
N TYR A 158 7.94 -3.22 -4.50
CA TYR A 158 7.65 -3.89 -5.77
C TYR A 158 8.89 -4.50 -6.42
N PHE A 159 10.05 -3.86 -6.31
CA PHE A 159 11.30 -4.44 -6.80
C PHE A 159 11.60 -5.77 -6.12
N GLY A 160 11.52 -5.79 -4.79
CA GLY A 160 11.78 -7.01 -4.02
C GLY A 160 10.74 -8.11 -4.28
N ASP A 161 9.48 -7.76 -4.36
CA ASP A 161 8.38 -8.69 -4.64
C ASP A 161 8.57 -9.42 -5.99
N LYS A 162 8.92 -8.67 -7.05
CA LYS A 162 9.16 -9.25 -8.37
C LYS A 162 10.36 -10.19 -8.45
N LEU A 163 11.37 -10.00 -7.61
CA LEU A 163 12.60 -10.79 -7.61
C LEU A 163 12.64 -11.87 -6.53
N SER A 164 11.63 -11.92 -5.67
CA SER A 164 11.54 -12.95 -4.65
C SER A 164 10.90 -14.23 -5.20
N PRO A 165 11.61 -15.37 -5.18
CA PRO A 165 11.00 -16.65 -5.54
C PRO A 165 9.94 -17.10 -4.51
N LEU A 166 9.79 -16.37 -3.41
CA LEU A 166 8.79 -16.59 -2.38
C LEU A 166 7.49 -15.83 -2.63
N SER A 167 7.48 -14.91 -3.61
CA SER A 167 6.34 -14.05 -3.91
C SER A 167 5.28 -14.80 -4.71
N ASP A 168 4.03 -14.65 -4.27
CA ASP A 168 2.87 -15.19 -4.98
C ASP A 168 2.76 -14.66 -6.41
N SER A 169 3.08 -13.37 -6.61
CA SER A 169 3.04 -12.74 -7.93
C SER A 169 4.10 -13.32 -8.88
N CYS A 170 5.29 -13.64 -8.36
CA CYS A 170 6.39 -14.24 -9.09
C CYS A 170 6.06 -15.70 -9.47
N VAL A 171 5.57 -16.47 -8.49
CA VAL A 171 5.16 -17.87 -8.67
C VAL A 171 4.03 -17.97 -9.70
N LEU A 172 3.01 -17.10 -9.58
CA LEU A 172 1.89 -17.07 -10.53
C LEU A 172 2.35 -16.71 -11.96
N SER A 173 3.23 -15.72 -12.09
CA SER A 173 3.75 -15.31 -13.40
C SER A 173 4.55 -16.42 -14.07
N ALA A 174 5.39 -17.13 -13.31
CA ALA A 174 6.17 -18.26 -13.79
C ALA A 174 5.25 -19.43 -14.21
N ALA A 175 4.25 -19.75 -13.39
CA ALA A 175 3.26 -20.80 -13.71
C ALA A 175 2.45 -20.49 -14.97
N MET A 176 2.05 -19.23 -15.17
CA MET A 176 1.33 -18.81 -16.39
C MET A 176 2.21 -18.86 -17.64
N ALA A 177 3.53 -18.71 -17.50
CA ALA A 177 4.50 -18.81 -18.57
C ALA A 177 5.01 -20.24 -18.79
N ASP A 178 4.59 -21.21 -17.98
CA ASP A 178 5.04 -22.61 -17.96
C ASP A 178 6.58 -22.75 -17.83
N ILE A 179 7.19 -21.95 -16.95
CA ILE A 179 8.62 -21.95 -16.65
C ILE A 179 8.87 -22.09 -15.14
N ASP A 180 10.09 -22.50 -14.79
CA ASP A 180 10.51 -22.51 -13.38
C ASP A 180 10.61 -21.08 -12.80
N VAL A 181 10.26 -20.93 -11.51
CA VAL A 181 10.26 -19.64 -10.82
C VAL A 181 11.66 -19.00 -10.80
N ILE A 182 12.69 -19.81 -10.62
CA ILE A 182 14.07 -19.30 -10.60
C ILE A 182 14.51 -18.82 -12.00
N ASP A 183 14.07 -19.52 -13.06
CA ASP A 183 14.35 -19.10 -14.43
C ASP A 183 13.58 -17.83 -14.79
N HIS A 184 12.34 -17.70 -14.31
CA HIS A 184 11.57 -16.46 -14.41
C HIS A 184 12.32 -15.29 -13.75
N VAL A 185 12.75 -15.43 -12.49
CA VAL A 185 13.50 -14.39 -11.76
C VAL A 185 14.79 -14.04 -12.49
N ARG A 186 15.55 -15.04 -12.97
CA ARG A 186 16.77 -14.80 -13.76
C ARG A 186 16.48 -14.02 -15.04
N GLY A 187 15.38 -14.34 -15.73
CA GLY A 187 14.99 -13.67 -16.97
C GLY A 187 14.66 -12.20 -16.78
N ILE A 188 13.96 -11.84 -15.68
CA ILE A 188 13.58 -10.45 -15.40
C ILE A 188 14.67 -9.64 -14.67
N LEU A 189 15.68 -10.31 -14.11
CA LEU A 189 16.72 -9.68 -13.30
C LEU A 189 17.46 -8.54 -14.01
N PRO A 190 17.92 -8.67 -15.27
CA PRO A 190 18.66 -7.58 -15.94
C PRO A 190 17.82 -6.31 -16.07
N VAL A 191 16.55 -6.44 -16.48
CA VAL A 191 15.64 -5.31 -16.64
C VAL A 191 15.32 -4.67 -15.28
N SER A 192 15.05 -5.51 -14.29
CA SER A 192 14.73 -5.05 -12.93
C SER A 192 15.91 -4.33 -12.28
N LEU A 193 17.14 -4.85 -12.40
CA LEU A 193 18.35 -4.20 -11.88
C LEU A 193 18.64 -2.88 -12.59
N SER A 194 18.46 -2.82 -13.91
CA SER A 194 18.63 -1.58 -14.67
C SER A 194 17.64 -0.50 -14.20
N ALA A 195 16.36 -0.86 -14.04
CA ALA A 195 15.33 0.03 -13.52
C ALA A 195 15.63 0.46 -12.07
N PHE A 196 16.07 -0.49 -11.22
CA PHE A 196 16.46 -0.20 -9.84
C PHE A 196 17.66 0.76 -9.75
N GLY A 197 18.68 0.56 -10.60
CA GLY A 197 19.84 1.45 -10.68
C GLY A 197 19.45 2.87 -11.06
N ILE A 198 18.62 3.04 -12.11
CA ILE A 198 18.09 4.35 -12.51
C ILE A 198 17.28 4.99 -11.39
N THR A 199 16.40 4.21 -10.77
CA THR A 199 15.58 4.67 -9.65
C THR A 199 16.44 5.05 -8.44
N GLY A 200 17.46 4.27 -8.12
CA GLY A 200 18.43 4.56 -7.06
C GLY A 200 19.18 5.87 -7.30
N ILE A 201 19.65 6.11 -8.54
CA ILE A 201 20.28 7.38 -8.93
C ILE A 201 19.28 8.54 -8.75
N ALA A 202 18.05 8.38 -9.24
CA ALA A 202 17.02 9.41 -9.12
C ALA A 202 16.72 9.77 -7.65
N PHE A 203 16.52 8.77 -6.78
CA PHE A 203 16.30 9.00 -5.36
C PHE A 203 17.54 9.54 -4.62
N THR A 204 18.74 9.19 -5.06
CA THR A 204 19.97 9.78 -4.54
C THR A 204 20.03 11.27 -4.88
N VAL A 205 19.82 11.64 -6.14
CA VAL A 205 19.78 13.04 -6.57
C VAL A 205 18.68 13.83 -5.86
N LEU A 206 17.48 13.25 -5.74
CA LEU A 206 16.38 13.87 -4.99
C LEU A 206 16.72 14.01 -3.51
N GLY A 207 17.35 13.01 -2.90
CA GLY A 207 17.79 13.04 -1.52
C GLY A 207 18.79 14.16 -1.25
N PHE A 208 19.78 14.36 -2.13
CA PHE A 208 20.70 15.49 -2.01
C PHE A 208 20.05 16.85 -2.24
N ARG A 209 19.05 16.94 -3.13
CA ARG A 209 18.32 18.19 -3.38
C ARG A 209 17.39 18.56 -2.23
N LEU A 210 16.70 17.58 -1.65
CA LEU A 210 15.72 17.79 -0.60
C LEU A 210 16.33 17.74 0.80
N GLY A 211 17.35 16.91 1.02
CA GLY A 211 18.02 16.75 2.31
C GLY A 211 19.31 17.57 2.46
N GLY A 212 19.79 18.22 1.38
CA GLY A 212 21.02 19.05 1.38
C GLY A 212 20.82 20.50 1.83
N GLY A 213 19.57 21.00 1.87
CA GLY A 213 19.25 22.18 2.66
C GLY A 213 19.12 21.67 4.08
N SER A 214 19.95 22.18 5.01
CA SER A 214 19.96 21.82 6.42
C SER A 214 18.59 21.35 6.88
N ALA A 215 18.39 20.01 7.00
CA ALA A 215 17.24 19.50 7.71
C ALA A 215 17.22 20.31 9.00
N ASP A 216 16.14 21.02 9.26
CA ASP A 216 16.10 21.89 10.42
C ASP A 216 16.25 20.98 11.64
N MET A 217 17.50 20.84 12.11
CA MET A 217 17.84 19.99 13.25
C MET A 217 17.00 20.37 14.45
N THR A 218 16.50 21.61 14.49
CA THR A 218 15.56 22.08 15.50
C THR A 218 14.23 21.34 15.36
N GLN A 219 13.73 21.16 14.13
CA GLN A 219 12.49 20.40 13.86
C GLN A 219 12.67 18.90 14.18
N VAL A 220 13.78 18.31 13.75
CA VAL A 220 14.10 16.90 14.07
C VAL A 220 14.18 16.69 15.59
N ASN A 221 14.87 17.58 16.29
CA ASN A 221 15.01 17.51 17.75
C ASN A 221 13.65 17.73 18.46
N SER A 222 12.81 18.64 17.97
CA SER A 222 11.46 18.83 18.55
C SER A 222 10.57 17.60 18.35
N VAL A 223 10.63 16.95 17.17
CA VAL A 223 9.93 15.68 16.93
C VAL A 223 10.43 14.59 17.87
N MET A 224 11.75 14.45 18.01
CA MET A 224 12.33 13.44 18.91
C MET A 224 11.95 13.68 20.38
N ALA A 225 11.94 14.93 20.83
CA ALA A 225 11.52 15.29 22.19
C ALA A 225 10.05 14.96 22.43
N ALA A 226 9.16 15.33 21.50
CA ALA A 226 7.74 15.06 21.63
C ALA A 226 7.42 13.55 21.56
N LEU A 227 8.17 12.77 20.77
CA LEU A 227 8.03 11.30 20.78
C LEU A 227 8.42 10.71 22.15
N GLN A 228 9.49 11.21 22.80
CA GLN A 228 9.90 10.76 24.12
C GLN A 228 8.95 11.19 25.23
N GLU A 229 8.32 12.36 25.10
CA GLU A 229 7.36 12.86 26.08
C GLU A 229 6.04 12.07 26.08
N ASN A 230 5.59 11.66 24.88
CA ASN A 230 4.28 11.03 24.71
C ASN A 230 4.33 9.50 24.65
N PHE A 231 5.50 8.90 24.44
CA PHE A 231 5.66 7.45 24.31
C PHE A 231 6.86 6.94 25.11
N HIS A 232 6.70 5.74 25.66
CA HIS A 232 7.83 5.00 26.20
C HIS A 232 8.68 4.43 25.05
N ILE A 233 9.72 5.16 24.65
CA ILE A 233 10.61 4.80 23.54
C ILE A 233 11.60 3.73 24.02
N SER A 234 11.62 2.57 23.37
CA SER A 234 12.47 1.44 23.73
C SER A 234 12.95 0.65 22.52
N LEU A 235 14.15 0.08 22.60
CA LEU A 235 14.63 -0.87 21.60
C LEU A 235 13.79 -2.16 21.54
N PHE A 236 13.11 -2.52 22.61
CA PHE A 236 12.16 -3.64 22.60
C PHE A 236 11.00 -3.44 21.63
N ALA A 237 10.71 -2.20 21.23
CA ALA A 237 9.72 -1.90 20.20
C ALA A 237 10.05 -2.51 18.82
N PHE A 238 11.31 -2.88 18.56
CA PHE A 238 11.69 -3.58 17.33
C PHE A 238 11.26 -5.06 17.31
N VAL A 239 11.02 -5.67 18.48
CA VAL A 239 10.67 -7.09 18.58
C VAL A 239 9.41 -7.45 17.79
N PRO A 240 8.26 -6.76 17.89
CA PRO A 240 7.08 -7.05 17.09
C PRO A 240 7.35 -7.00 15.59
N MET A 241 8.10 -6.00 15.13
CA MET A 241 8.47 -5.86 13.72
C MET A 241 9.33 -7.03 13.24
N LEU A 242 10.36 -7.38 14.02
CA LEU A 242 11.23 -8.52 13.70
C LEU A 242 10.46 -9.84 13.67
N VAL A 243 9.55 -10.05 14.62
CA VAL A 243 8.70 -11.26 14.66
C VAL A 243 7.84 -11.33 13.40
N VAL A 244 7.16 -10.25 13.00
CA VAL A 244 6.34 -10.21 11.78
C VAL A 244 7.19 -10.52 10.56
N ILE A 245 8.37 -9.87 10.43
CA ILE A 245 9.29 -10.11 9.30
C ILE A 245 9.74 -11.58 9.27
N ILE A 246 10.14 -12.15 10.40
CA ILE A 246 10.58 -13.56 10.49
C ILE A 246 9.44 -14.50 10.07
N LEU A 247 8.21 -14.27 10.53
CA LEU A 247 7.06 -15.09 10.15
C LEU A 247 6.78 -15.03 8.64
N LEU A 248 6.93 -13.86 8.03
CA LEU A 248 6.80 -13.70 6.57
C LEU A 248 7.93 -14.42 5.82
N ILE A 249 9.17 -14.34 6.31
CA ILE A 249 10.31 -15.11 5.76
C ILE A 249 10.08 -16.63 5.86
N LEU A 250 9.42 -17.07 6.92
CA LEU A 250 9.02 -18.47 7.11
C LEU A 250 7.83 -18.90 6.22
N LYS A 251 7.44 -18.06 5.27
CA LYS A 251 6.34 -18.30 4.30
C LYS A 251 4.96 -18.46 4.94
N MET A 252 4.74 -17.89 6.12
CA MET A 252 3.39 -17.87 6.68
C MET A 252 2.51 -16.87 5.89
N PRO A 253 1.23 -17.15 5.68
CA PRO A 253 0.33 -16.28 4.93
C PRO A 253 0.28 -14.87 5.50
N SER A 254 0.31 -13.85 4.63
CA SER A 254 0.43 -12.43 5.02
C SER A 254 -0.71 -11.97 5.94
N LEU A 255 -1.96 -12.35 5.63
CA LEU A 255 -3.12 -11.91 6.42
C LEU A 255 -3.05 -12.34 7.90
N PRO A 256 -2.85 -13.63 8.25
CA PRO A 256 -2.65 -14.06 9.64
C PRO A 256 -1.45 -13.39 10.31
N VAL A 257 -0.33 -13.25 9.60
CA VAL A 257 0.90 -12.67 10.16
C VAL A 257 0.71 -11.19 10.50
N ILE A 258 0.12 -10.41 9.60
CA ILE A 258 -0.18 -8.99 9.82
C ILE A 258 -1.19 -8.83 10.98
N SER A 259 -2.22 -9.69 11.02
CA SER A 259 -3.21 -9.70 12.10
C SER A 259 -2.58 -10.05 13.45
N PHE A 260 -1.65 -11.03 13.48
CA PHE A 260 -0.87 -11.36 14.66
C PHE A 260 0.02 -10.19 15.08
N GLY A 261 0.67 -9.50 14.12
CA GLY A 261 1.43 -8.28 14.37
C GLY A 261 0.61 -7.18 15.02
N ALA A 262 -0.66 -7.01 14.60
CA ALA A 262 -1.59 -6.09 15.25
C ALA A 262 -1.88 -6.52 16.71
N GLY A 263 -2.05 -7.82 16.96
CA GLY A 263 -2.17 -8.38 18.31
C GLY A 263 -0.96 -8.09 19.20
N LEU A 264 0.27 -8.21 18.65
CA LEU A 264 1.48 -7.81 19.35
C LEU A 264 1.48 -6.31 19.67
N GLY A 265 1.00 -5.47 18.77
CA GLY A 265 0.85 -4.03 19.02
C GLY A 265 -0.05 -3.71 20.21
N ILE A 266 -1.18 -4.44 20.34
CA ILE A 266 -2.09 -4.34 21.49
C ILE A 266 -1.35 -4.70 22.78
N VAL A 267 -0.63 -5.82 22.80
CA VAL A 267 0.13 -6.28 23.98
C VAL A 267 1.20 -5.25 24.37
N TRP A 268 1.93 -4.70 23.39
CA TRP A 268 2.92 -3.64 23.63
C TRP A 268 2.28 -2.37 24.19
N GLY A 269 1.09 -1.98 23.67
CA GLY A 269 0.34 -0.85 24.21
C GLY A 269 -0.04 -1.01 25.68
N ILE A 270 -0.44 -2.20 26.09
CA ILE A 270 -0.80 -2.50 27.48
C ILE A 270 0.45 -2.51 28.36
N ILE A 271 1.51 -3.23 27.96
CA ILE A 271 2.68 -3.47 28.81
C ILE A 271 3.58 -2.24 28.89
N PHE A 272 3.88 -1.59 27.76
CA PHE A 272 4.89 -0.53 27.72
C PHE A 272 4.31 0.88 27.68
N GLN A 273 3.08 1.07 27.17
CA GLN A 273 2.44 2.40 27.11
C GLN A 273 1.38 2.60 28.20
N GLY A 274 1.13 1.58 29.05
CA GLY A 274 0.15 1.67 30.13
C GLY A 274 -1.29 1.85 29.68
N LEU A 275 -1.62 1.46 28.45
CA LEU A 275 -2.99 1.54 27.94
C LEU A 275 -3.88 0.51 28.62
N THR A 276 -5.12 0.89 28.88
CA THR A 276 -6.14 -0.09 29.31
C THR A 276 -6.39 -1.08 28.16
N PRO A 277 -6.70 -2.37 28.45
CA PRO A 277 -6.97 -3.38 27.41
C PRO A 277 -8.02 -2.92 26.39
N VAL A 278 -9.08 -2.29 26.86
CA VAL A 278 -10.16 -1.77 26.00
C VAL A 278 -9.62 -0.71 25.04
N LYS A 279 -8.84 0.26 25.54
CA LYS A 279 -8.26 1.32 24.70
C LYS A 279 -7.26 0.75 23.71
N ALA A 280 -6.38 -0.18 24.12
CA ALA A 280 -5.42 -0.82 23.24
C ALA A 280 -6.10 -1.62 22.10
N ILE A 281 -7.16 -2.38 22.41
CA ILE A 281 -7.94 -3.11 21.40
C ILE A 281 -8.68 -2.15 20.45
N SER A 282 -9.25 -1.06 20.98
CA SER A 282 -9.99 -0.10 20.16
C SER A 282 -9.12 0.55 19.09
N THR A 283 -7.80 0.69 19.30
CA THR A 283 -6.88 1.26 18.30
C THR A 283 -6.68 0.38 17.05
N ALA A 284 -7.10 -0.89 17.10
CA ALA A 284 -7.18 -1.73 15.90
C ALA A 284 -8.29 -1.25 14.94
N TRP A 285 -9.35 -0.63 15.47
CA TRP A 285 -10.47 -0.12 14.67
C TRP A 285 -10.38 1.38 14.42
N VAL A 286 -10.17 2.19 15.47
CA VAL A 286 -10.06 3.66 15.40
C VAL A 286 -8.62 4.09 15.64
N GLN A 287 -8.21 5.15 14.98
CA GLN A 287 -6.92 5.79 15.21
C GLN A 287 -6.80 6.30 16.66
N LEU A 288 -5.58 6.36 17.18
CA LEU A 288 -5.29 7.05 18.43
C LEU A 288 -5.36 8.57 18.17
N GLU A 289 -6.20 9.28 18.91
CA GLU A 289 -6.18 10.74 18.87
C GLU A 289 -5.01 11.25 19.67
N MET A 290 -4.12 11.98 19.01
CA MET A 290 -2.96 12.62 19.60
C MET A 290 -3.18 14.14 19.66
N ASN A 291 -2.74 14.75 20.75
CA ASN A 291 -2.77 16.19 20.94
C ASN A 291 -1.48 16.63 21.63
N THR A 292 -0.38 16.53 20.89
CA THR A 292 0.97 16.88 21.36
C THR A 292 1.24 18.38 21.26
N GLY A 293 0.34 19.12 20.58
CA GLY A 293 0.53 20.54 20.25
C GLY A 293 1.49 20.77 19.09
N ILE A 294 2.03 19.71 18.48
CA ILE A 294 2.83 19.75 17.25
C ILE A 294 1.99 19.13 16.13
N GLU A 295 1.37 19.96 15.31
CA GLU A 295 0.44 19.57 14.23
C GLU A 295 0.99 18.42 13.37
N PHE A 296 2.29 18.47 13.08
CA PHE A 296 3.00 17.44 12.34
C PHE A 296 2.94 16.06 13.02
N ILE A 297 3.23 15.98 14.32
CA ILE A 297 3.22 14.73 15.10
C ILE A 297 1.79 14.23 15.24
N ASP A 298 0.87 15.12 15.52
CA ASP A 298 -0.54 14.78 15.67
C ASP A 298 -1.08 14.20 14.37
N SER A 299 -0.78 14.80 13.21
CA SER A 299 -1.17 14.29 11.90
C SER A 299 -0.50 12.96 11.54
N LEU A 300 0.73 12.71 11.99
CA LEU A 300 1.47 11.48 11.73
C LEU A 300 0.97 10.32 12.58
N LEU A 301 0.72 10.57 13.86
CA LEU A 301 0.35 9.56 14.85
C LEU A 301 -1.17 9.36 15.00
N SER A 302 -1.97 10.31 14.51
CA SER A 302 -3.44 10.15 14.38
C SER A 302 -3.80 9.42 13.09
N ARG A 303 -3.13 8.31 12.78
CA ARG A 303 -3.37 7.46 11.61
C ARG A 303 -3.56 6.02 12.04
N GLY A 304 -4.07 5.20 11.12
CA GLY A 304 -4.25 3.76 11.33
C GLY A 304 -5.64 3.42 11.89
N GLY A 305 -5.79 2.15 12.29
CA GLY A 305 -7.07 1.53 12.54
C GLY A 305 -7.76 1.08 11.23
N MET A 306 -8.56 0.02 11.29
CA MET A 306 -9.28 -0.49 10.11
C MET A 306 -10.19 0.57 9.47
N ASN A 307 -10.77 1.44 10.29
CA ASN A 307 -11.65 2.52 9.83
C ASN A 307 -10.96 3.45 8.81
N SER A 308 -9.68 3.74 9.00
CA SER A 308 -8.91 4.61 8.09
C SER A 308 -8.72 3.99 6.69
N MET A 309 -8.88 2.67 6.56
CA MET A 309 -8.74 1.94 5.29
C MET A 309 -10.05 1.85 4.50
N LEU A 310 -11.20 2.19 5.09
CA LEU A 310 -12.51 1.99 4.45
C LEU A 310 -12.66 2.80 3.16
N TRP A 311 -12.08 3.99 3.08
CA TRP A 311 -12.04 4.78 1.85
C TRP A 311 -11.34 4.01 0.71
N SER A 312 -10.16 3.44 1.00
CA SER A 312 -9.39 2.66 0.02
C SER A 312 -10.08 1.32 -0.31
N VAL A 313 -10.70 0.68 0.68
CA VAL A 313 -11.49 -0.55 0.49
C VAL A 313 -12.66 -0.29 -0.46
N ALA A 314 -13.37 0.81 -0.28
CA ALA A 314 -14.50 1.16 -1.14
C ALA A 314 -14.06 1.38 -2.61
N ILE A 315 -12.93 2.10 -2.84
CA ILE A 315 -12.43 2.33 -4.20
C ILE A 315 -11.95 1.01 -4.85
N ILE A 316 -11.34 0.10 -4.08
CA ILE A 316 -10.90 -1.21 -4.56
C ILE A 316 -12.11 -2.06 -4.95
N ILE A 317 -13.15 -2.14 -4.12
CA ILE A 317 -14.40 -2.87 -4.42
C ILE A 317 -15.03 -2.35 -5.71
N LEU A 318 -15.17 -1.04 -5.83
CA LEU A 318 -15.75 -0.41 -7.01
C LEU A 318 -14.90 -0.63 -8.27
N GLY A 319 -13.57 -0.53 -8.14
CA GLY A 319 -12.64 -0.76 -9.24
C GLY A 319 -12.61 -2.20 -9.72
N LEU A 320 -12.56 -3.16 -8.79
CA LEU A 320 -12.57 -4.59 -9.11
C LEU A 320 -13.89 -5.02 -9.75
N GLY A 321 -15.01 -4.53 -9.22
CA GLY A 321 -16.32 -4.78 -9.81
C GLY A 321 -16.43 -4.20 -11.22
N PHE A 322 -15.90 -3.00 -11.45
CA PHE A 322 -15.81 -2.40 -12.78
C PHE A 322 -14.94 -3.24 -13.72
N GLY A 323 -13.76 -3.67 -13.28
CA GLY A 323 -12.85 -4.52 -14.04
C GLY A 323 -13.50 -5.85 -14.46
N GLY A 324 -14.15 -6.54 -13.52
CA GLY A 324 -14.89 -7.78 -13.81
C GLY A 324 -16.00 -7.59 -14.85
N LEU A 325 -16.71 -6.46 -14.76
CA LEU A 325 -17.74 -6.09 -15.72
C LEU A 325 -17.14 -5.81 -17.12
N LEU A 326 -16.05 -5.04 -17.20
CA LEU A 326 -15.34 -4.74 -18.45
C LEU A 326 -14.84 -6.01 -19.16
N ASP A 327 -14.31 -6.96 -18.41
CA ASP A 327 -13.86 -8.24 -18.95
C ASP A 327 -15.04 -9.03 -19.49
N ARG A 328 -16.12 -9.18 -18.70
CA ARG A 328 -17.31 -9.98 -19.08
C ARG A 328 -17.99 -9.50 -20.35
N ILE A 329 -18.16 -8.18 -20.49
CA ILE A 329 -18.81 -7.60 -21.69
C ILE A 329 -17.85 -7.46 -22.88
N GLY A 330 -16.56 -7.82 -22.69
CA GLY A 330 -15.56 -7.89 -23.76
C GLY A 330 -14.95 -6.54 -24.15
N ILE A 331 -14.99 -5.53 -23.28
CA ILE A 331 -14.37 -4.22 -23.53
C ILE A 331 -12.85 -4.36 -23.60
N ILE A 332 -12.25 -5.12 -22.67
CA ILE A 332 -10.80 -5.36 -22.64
C ILE A 332 -10.34 -6.03 -23.94
N LYS A 333 -11.09 -7.05 -24.41
CA LYS A 333 -10.80 -7.77 -25.67
C LYS A 333 -10.94 -6.87 -26.90
N ALA A 334 -11.92 -5.94 -26.91
CA ALA A 334 -12.14 -5.02 -28.02
C ALA A 334 -10.98 -4.04 -28.20
N ILE A 335 -10.29 -3.67 -27.11
CA ILE A 335 -9.11 -2.80 -27.14
C ILE A 335 -7.86 -3.61 -27.50
N ALA A 336 -7.60 -4.71 -26.81
CA ALA A 336 -6.44 -5.56 -27.04
C ALA A 336 -6.38 -6.11 -28.47
N GLY A 337 -7.52 -6.54 -29.04
CA GLY A 337 -7.59 -7.08 -30.40
C GLY A 337 -7.21 -6.12 -31.52
N LYS A 338 -7.11 -4.79 -31.23
CA LYS A 338 -6.60 -3.79 -32.18
C LYS A 338 -5.15 -3.36 -31.93
N VAL A 339 -4.62 -3.62 -30.75
CA VAL A 339 -3.20 -3.33 -30.43
C VAL A 339 -2.29 -4.41 -31.04
N TYR A 340 -2.83 -5.62 -31.32
CA TYR A 340 -2.10 -6.74 -31.93
C TYR A 340 -2.33 -6.87 -33.45
N GLN A 341 -3.04 -5.96 -34.08
CA GLN A 341 -3.15 -5.79 -35.55
C GLN A 341 -2.31 -4.59 -36.01
#